data_dfde4e1daf4ad2b79e582a383457cea4
#
_entry.id   dfde4e1daf4ad2b79e582a383457cea4
#
_cell.length_a   1.000
_cell.length_b   1.000
_cell.length_c   1.000
_cell.angle_alpha   90.00
_cell.angle_beta   90.00
_cell.angle_gamma   90.00
#
_symmetry.space_group_name_H-M   'P 1'
#
loop_
_entity.id
_entity.type
_entity.pdbx_description
1 polymer ?
#
loop_
_entity_poly.entity_id
_entity_poly.type
_entity_poly.pdbx_seq_one_letter_code
_entity_poly.pdbx_strand_id
1 'polypeptide(L)'
;MKFNGLSIIFLSNFLISHLSLSQTRHSFIVSADPQYISEKSPEPKILDQFSEQANSRFLKLIGSFAGSKIPDSCGGGAVDNKILGILVAGDLIDSADKNGGDYPAMQRFEWDRYKSDYGLNGKGGKIPFPVYELHGNHDGPQGDTFIVKEIIERNRARLGVVNRSKNGLHYSWDWGSLHLINLGMFVGGGDVRREGHHYAPRGSLEFLQEDLAKNVADSGRPVIISFHLHPNSSEYDWPKEDLAAFMNTIRKHNVVALFHGHTHGSPSRKLQWNGTQFGKKLPRGIDVFNCDDSGAAKTDRKAPGKPIGIKHGFLYVELIDREGDAMDEFVVRSVATDDNWATHRWDRIWKKTVNIPSNTVKPKDY
;
A
#
# COMPACT_ATOMS: atom_id res chain seq x y z
N MET A 1 -37.84 -75.82 21.76
CA MET A 1 -38.06 -74.37 21.77
C MET A 1 -36.76 -73.67 21.57
N LYS A 2 -36.51 -73.07 20.39
CA LYS A 2 -35.31 -72.34 20.10
C LYS A 2 -35.65 -70.84 20.16
N PHE A 3 -34.97 -70.11 21.04
CA PHE A 3 -35.04 -68.65 21.09
C PHE A 3 -33.99 -68.05 20.19
N ASN A 4 -34.42 -67.33 19.15
CA ASN A 4 -33.53 -66.54 18.30
C ASN A 4 -33.31 -65.17 18.97
N GLY A 5 -32.07 -64.86 19.33
CA GLY A 5 -31.67 -63.53 19.80
C GLY A 5 -31.47 -62.57 18.62
N LEU A 6 -32.21 -61.48 18.63
CA LEU A 6 -32.08 -60.39 17.67
C LEU A 6 -31.06 -59.37 18.21
N SER A 7 -29.88 -59.30 17.58
CA SER A 7 -28.86 -58.28 17.93
C SER A 7 -29.21 -56.96 17.18
N ILE A 8 -29.61 -55.96 17.93
CA ILE A 8 -29.80 -54.60 17.41
C ILE A 8 -28.45 -53.88 17.45
N ILE A 9 -27.85 -53.61 16.29
CA ILE A 9 -26.67 -52.77 16.13
C ILE A 9 -27.14 -51.32 16.09
N PHE A 10 -26.85 -50.54 17.16
CA PHE A 10 -26.99 -49.10 17.15
C PHE A 10 -25.81 -48.50 16.39
N LEU A 11 -26.04 -48.05 15.13
CA LEU A 11 -25.15 -47.12 14.45
C LEU A 11 -25.34 -45.73 15.03
N SER A 12 -24.46 -45.31 15.92
CA SER A 12 -24.34 -43.92 16.33
C SER A 12 -23.66 -43.12 15.20
N ASN A 13 -24.45 -42.41 14.39
CA ASN A 13 -23.98 -41.40 13.49
C ASN A 13 -23.43 -40.22 14.34
N PHE A 14 -22.08 -40.19 14.53
CA PHE A 14 -21.39 -39.00 14.98
C PHE A 14 -21.45 -37.96 13.85
N LEU A 15 -22.41 -37.06 13.90
CA LEU A 15 -22.38 -35.81 13.16
C LEU A 15 -21.24 -34.98 13.74
N ILE A 16 -20.06 -35.05 13.12
CA ILE A 16 -19.01 -34.07 13.31
C ILE A 16 -19.51 -32.79 12.66
N SER A 17 -20.19 -31.94 13.43
CA SER A 17 -20.42 -30.56 13.03
C SER A 17 -19.04 -29.91 12.92
N HIS A 18 -18.55 -29.70 11.69
CA HIS A 18 -17.46 -28.77 11.46
C HIS A 18 -17.96 -27.39 11.90
N LEU A 19 -17.64 -27.00 13.12
CA LEU A 19 -17.69 -25.61 13.53
C LEU A 19 -16.78 -24.85 12.59
N SER A 20 -17.34 -24.22 11.58
CA SER A 20 -16.67 -23.22 10.78
C SER A 20 -16.30 -22.09 11.75
N LEU A 21 -15.04 -22.06 12.20
CA LEU A 21 -14.52 -20.93 12.94
C LEU A 21 -14.78 -19.67 12.10
N SER A 22 -15.40 -18.68 12.68
CA SER A 22 -15.62 -17.40 12.05
C SER A 22 -14.26 -16.81 11.69
N GLN A 23 -14.13 -16.35 10.47
CA GLN A 23 -12.89 -15.77 9.94
C GLN A 23 -13.23 -14.39 9.39
N THR A 24 -12.62 -13.36 9.97
CA THR A 24 -12.71 -12.01 9.43
C THR A 24 -11.50 -11.76 8.55
N ARG A 25 -11.74 -11.25 7.35
CA ARG A 25 -10.70 -10.94 6.36
C ARG A 25 -10.70 -9.46 6.05
N HIS A 26 -9.55 -8.83 6.16
CA HIS A 26 -9.30 -7.44 5.79
C HIS A 26 -8.41 -7.42 4.55
N SER A 27 -9.02 -7.21 3.39
CA SER A 27 -8.37 -7.32 2.08
C SER A 27 -8.22 -5.95 1.44
N PHE A 28 -7.04 -5.63 0.92
CA PHE A 28 -6.75 -4.34 0.27
C PHE A 28 -5.64 -4.48 -0.77
N ILE A 29 -5.51 -3.46 -1.62
CA ILE A 29 -4.48 -3.36 -2.64
C ILE A 29 -3.45 -2.33 -2.20
N VAL A 30 -2.17 -2.58 -2.53
CA VAL A 30 -1.10 -1.60 -2.39
C VAL A 30 -0.40 -1.45 -3.73
N SER A 31 -0.33 -0.24 -4.23
CA SER A 31 0.42 0.15 -5.43
C SER A 31 1.22 1.40 -5.17
N ALA A 32 2.06 1.79 -6.12
CA ALA A 32 2.81 3.02 -6.09
C ALA A 32 3.02 3.54 -7.51
N ASP A 33 3.56 4.73 -7.63
CA ASP A 33 4.15 5.27 -8.85
C ASP A 33 3.22 5.10 -10.09
N PRO A 34 1.94 5.51 -10.05
CA PRO A 34 1.11 5.57 -11.26
C PRO A 34 1.66 6.58 -12.26
N GLN A 35 2.42 7.54 -11.80
CA GLN A 35 3.17 8.54 -12.59
C GLN A 35 2.47 8.94 -13.89
N TYR A 36 1.35 9.67 -13.79
CA TYR A 36 0.68 10.22 -14.96
C TYR A 36 1.65 11.15 -15.70
N ILE A 37 2.05 10.79 -16.90
CA ILE A 37 3.04 11.49 -17.72
C ILE A 37 2.34 12.10 -18.91
N SER A 38 2.34 13.42 -19.01
CA SER A 38 1.76 14.13 -20.16
C SER A 38 2.78 14.34 -21.31
N GLU A 39 2.26 14.67 -22.49
CA GLU A 39 3.08 15.26 -23.53
C GLU A 39 3.73 16.54 -23.03
N LYS A 40 4.96 16.84 -23.48
CA LYS A 40 5.64 18.08 -23.17
C LYS A 40 5.06 19.21 -24.02
N SER A 41 4.15 19.99 -23.45
CA SER A 41 3.42 21.07 -24.12
C SER A 41 3.03 22.17 -23.12
N PRO A 42 2.98 23.45 -23.53
CA PRO A 42 2.39 24.52 -22.72
C PRO A 42 0.88 24.36 -22.54
N GLU A 43 0.24 23.57 -23.39
CA GLU A 43 -1.17 23.19 -23.32
C GLU A 43 -1.34 21.70 -23.56
N PRO A 44 -0.94 20.83 -22.61
CA PRO A 44 -1.02 19.39 -22.80
C PRO A 44 -2.48 18.93 -22.90
N LYS A 45 -2.78 18.11 -23.90
CA LYS A 45 -4.14 17.60 -24.16
C LYS A 45 -4.24 16.10 -23.98
N ILE A 46 -3.08 15.40 -24.01
CA ILE A 46 -3.00 13.95 -23.90
C ILE A 46 -1.89 13.55 -22.93
N LEU A 47 -2.01 12.37 -22.35
CA LEU A 47 -0.89 11.70 -21.72
C LEU A 47 0.06 11.13 -22.79
N ASP A 48 1.30 10.86 -22.41
CA ASP A 48 2.16 9.96 -23.18
C ASP A 48 1.43 8.65 -23.46
N GLN A 49 1.51 8.16 -24.70
CA GLN A 49 0.70 6.99 -25.11
C GLN A 49 0.92 5.75 -24.24
N PHE A 50 2.13 5.54 -23.72
CA PHE A 50 2.42 4.37 -22.87
C PHE A 50 1.99 4.59 -21.43
N SER A 51 2.04 5.82 -20.93
CA SER A 51 1.45 6.20 -19.64
C SER A 51 -0.08 6.06 -19.66
N GLU A 52 -0.74 6.53 -20.72
CA GLU A 52 -2.19 6.34 -20.89
C GLU A 52 -2.57 4.86 -20.94
N GLN A 53 -1.80 4.05 -21.68
CA GLN A 53 -2.06 2.61 -21.77
C GLN A 53 -1.85 1.91 -20.43
N ALA A 54 -0.75 2.20 -19.72
CA ALA A 54 -0.45 1.61 -18.43
C ALA A 54 -1.56 1.90 -17.44
N ASN A 55 -1.85 3.17 -17.21
CA ASN A 55 -2.84 3.60 -16.23
C ASN A 55 -4.25 3.10 -16.59
N SER A 56 -4.66 3.19 -17.85
CA SER A 56 -5.98 2.70 -18.30
C SER A 56 -6.16 1.21 -18.10
N ARG A 57 -5.14 0.39 -18.44
CA ARG A 57 -5.19 -1.07 -18.28
C ARG A 57 -5.12 -1.48 -16.81
N PHE A 58 -4.27 -0.83 -16.02
CA PHE A 58 -4.20 -1.04 -14.58
C PHE A 58 -5.55 -0.78 -13.91
N LEU A 59 -6.17 0.36 -14.18
CA LEU A 59 -7.48 0.72 -13.62
C LEU A 59 -8.58 -0.26 -14.04
N LYS A 60 -8.55 -0.74 -15.29
CA LYS A 60 -9.47 -1.79 -15.75
C LYS A 60 -9.27 -3.11 -14.99
N LEU A 61 -8.02 -3.52 -14.78
CA LEU A 61 -7.68 -4.70 -13.99
C LEU A 61 -8.20 -4.55 -12.54
N ILE A 62 -7.89 -3.43 -11.88
CA ILE A 62 -8.30 -3.18 -10.50
C ILE A 62 -9.83 -3.12 -10.37
N GLY A 63 -10.52 -2.53 -11.34
CA GLY A 63 -12.00 -2.45 -11.36
C GLY A 63 -12.70 -3.81 -11.43
N SER A 64 -12.02 -4.85 -11.93
CA SER A 64 -12.52 -6.23 -12.04
C SER A 64 -11.78 -7.23 -11.15
N PHE A 65 -10.95 -6.76 -10.22
CA PHE A 65 -10.04 -7.62 -9.47
C PHE A 65 -10.74 -8.44 -8.38
N ALA A 66 -11.75 -7.86 -7.73
CA ALA A 66 -12.55 -8.56 -6.72
C ALA A 66 -13.18 -9.85 -7.28
N GLY A 67 -13.12 -10.93 -6.51
CA GLY A 67 -13.62 -12.25 -6.92
C GLY A 67 -12.74 -12.98 -7.94
N SER A 68 -11.68 -12.40 -8.46
CA SER A 68 -10.79 -13.06 -9.43
C SER A 68 -10.07 -14.26 -8.79
N LYS A 69 -9.76 -15.27 -9.62
CA LYS A 69 -9.10 -16.50 -9.16
C LYS A 69 -7.64 -16.25 -8.79
N ILE A 70 -7.23 -16.73 -7.61
CA ILE A 70 -5.84 -16.81 -7.19
C ILE A 70 -5.31 -18.20 -7.56
N PRO A 71 -4.19 -18.31 -8.30
CA PRO A 71 -3.62 -19.61 -8.65
C PRO A 71 -3.06 -20.34 -7.41
N ASP A 72 -3.01 -21.67 -7.47
CA ASP A 72 -2.53 -22.50 -6.36
C ASP A 72 -1.08 -22.18 -5.97
N SER A 73 -0.25 -21.81 -6.94
CA SER A 73 1.13 -21.32 -6.69
C SER A 73 1.22 -20.09 -5.80
N CYS A 74 0.13 -19.31 -5.71
CA CYS A 74 -0.02 -18.15 -4.83
C CYS A 74 -1.03 -18.38 -3.69
N GLY A 75 -1.30 -19.64 -3.36
CA GLY A 75 -2.13 -20.05 -2.23
C GLY A 75 -3.58 -20.38 -2.56
N GLY A 76 -3.98 -20.28 -3.83
CA GLY A 76 -5.30 -20.67 -4.31
C GLY A 76 -6.45 -19.79 -3.80
N GLY A 77 -7.67 -20.15 -4.23
CA GLY A 77 -8.89 -19.46 -3.82
C GLY A 77 -9.26 -18.29 -4.74
N ALA A 78 -9.85 -17.26 -4.16
CA ALA A 78 -10.27 -16.06 -4.88
C ALA A 78 -9.92 -14.80 -4.07
N VAL A 79 -9.71 -13.70 -4.79
CA VAL A 79 -9.64 -12.35 -4.23
C VAL A 79 -10.94 -12.04 -3.52
N ASP A 80 -10.86 -11.42 -2.36
CA ASP A 80 -12.05 -11.03 -1.60
C ASP A 80 -12.98 -10.14 -2.44
N ASN A 81 -14.27 -10.40 -2.34
CA ASN A 81 -15.27 -9.55 -2.98
C ASN A 81 -15.38 -8.16 -2.35
N LYS A 82 -14.95 -8.03 -1.09
CA LYS A 82 -14.92 -6.77 -0.36
C LYS A 82 -13.47 -6.28 -0.19
N ILE A 83 -12.94 -5.59 -1.21
CA ILE A 83 -11.68 -4.87 -1.09
C ILE A 83 -11.93 -3.56 -0.33
N LEU A 84 -11.22 -3.36 0.79
CA LEU A 84 -11.40 -2.22 1.69
C LEU A 84 -10.87 -0.91 1.13
N GLY A 85 -9.88 -0.98 0.22
CA GLY A 85 -9.30 0.19 -0.41
C GLY A 85 -8.04 -0.12 -1.20
N ILE A 86 -7.49 0.92 -1.82
CA ILE A 86 -6.16 0.91 -2.43
C ILE A 86 -5.28 1.95 -1.75
N LEU A 87 -4.11 1.53 -1.30
CA LEU A 87 -3.05 2.41 -0.84
C LEU A 87 -2.13 2.71 -2.03
N VAL A 88 -1.84 3.99 -2.28
CA VAL A 88 -0.93 4.44 -3.34
C VAL A 88 0.26 5.14 -2.73
N ALA A 89 1.42 4.48 -2.78
CA ALA A 89 2.63 4.90 -2.06
C ALA A 89 3.47 5.95 -2.81
N GLY A 90 2.81 6.99 -3.33
CA GLY A 90 3.44 8.19 -3.88
C GLY A 90 3.67 8.16 -5.38
N ASP A 91 4.25 9.25 -5.89
CA ASP A 91 4.51 9.54 -7.30
C ASP A 91 3.26 9.38 -8.18
N LEU A 92 2.23 10.18 -7.83
CA LEU A 92 0.93 10.16 -8.49
C LEU A 92 1.00 10.75 -9.89
N ILE A 93 1.83 11.79 -10.07
CA ILE A 93 2.17 12.43 -11.34
C ILE A 93 3.69 12.47 -11.57
N ASP A 94 4.15 12.83 -12.77
CA ASP A 94 5.60 12.82 -13.12
C ASP A 94 6.28 14.18 -12.97
N SER A 95 5.58 15.30 -13.03
CA SER A 95 6.21 16.58 -13.38
C SER A 95 6.30 17.62 -12.26
N ALA A 96 5.77 17.38 -11.05
CA ALA A 96 5.76 18.40 -10.00
C ALA A 96 7.08 18.60 -9.24
N ASP A 97 8.09 17.81 -9.52
CA ASP A 97 9.49 18.04 -9.12
C ASP A 97 10.23 19.02 -10.04
N LYS A 98 9.61 19.44 -11.15
CA LYS A 98 10.20 20.28 -12.21
C LYS A 98 9.58 21.69 -12.21
N ASN A 99 10.34 22.68 -12.58
CA ASN A 99 9.94 24.08 -12.57
C ASN A 99 10.17 24.78 -13.91
N GLY A 100 9.36 25.79 -14.19
CA GLY A 100 9.48 26.66 -15.36
C GLY A 100 8.94 26.04 -16.65
N GLY A 101 8.99 26.79 -17.76
CA GLY A 101 8.53 26.35 -19.07
C GLY A 101 7.11 25.79 -19.05
N ASP A 102 6.93 24.61 -19.64
CA ASP A 102 5.63 23.94 -19.80
C ASP A 102 5.17 23.18 -18.53
N TYR A 103 6.05 22.95 -17.57
CA TYR A 103 5.77 22.08 -16.42
C TYR A 103 4.55 22.47 -15.57
N PRO A 104 4.26 23.75 -15.30
CA PRO A 104 3.06 24.10 -14.54
C PRO A 104 1.74 23.66 -15.20
N ALA A 105 1.67 23.68 -16.54
CA ALA A 105 0.51 23.21 -17.28
C ALA A 105 0.45 21.67 -17.29
N MET A 106 1.60 21.02 -17.48
CA MET A 106 1.73 19.55 -17.40
C MET A 106 1.30 19.02 -16.04
N GLN A 107 1.79 19.60 -14.95
CA GLN A 107 1.43 19.22 -13.58
C GLN A 107 -0.08 19.27 -13.35
N ARG A 108 -0.73 20.34 -13.83
CA ARG A 108 -2.17 20.49 -13.68
C ARG A 108 -2.95 19.45 -14.47
N PHE A 109 -2.56 19.21 -15.72
CA PHE A 109 -3.17 18.21 -16.57
C PHE A 109 -3.02 16.79 -16.01
N GLU A 110 -1.82 16.41 -15.60
CA GLU A 110 -1.51 15.11 -15.00
C GLU A 110 -2.32 14.88 -13.73
N TRP A 111 -2.40 15.90 -12.88
CA TRP A 111 -3.18 15.86 -11.64
C TRP A 111 -4.69 15.71 -11.87
N ASP A 112 -5.23 16.44 -12.83
CA ASP A 112 -6.65 16.36 -13.16
C ASP A 112 -7.01 14.97 -13.72
N ARG A 113 -6.10 14.36 -14.50
CA ARG A 113 -6.24 12.97 -14.96
C ARG A 113 -6.20 11.99 -13.80
N TYR A 114 -5.20 12.09 -12.91
CA TYR A 114 -5.12 11.26 -11.73
C TYR A 114 -6.40 11.35 -10.87
N LYS A 115 -6.84 12.54 -10.53
CA LYS A 115 -8.08 12.76 -9.74
C LYS A 115 -9.31 12.13 -10.39
N SER A 116 -9.44 12.31 -11.69
CA SER A 116 -10.56 11.76 -12.46
C SER A 116 -10.57 10.23 -12.45
N ASP A 117 -9.41 9.61 -12.44
CA ASP A 117 -9.27 8.16 -12.51
C ASP A 117 -9.35 7.49 -11.14
N TYR A 118 -8.69 8.05 -10.13
CA TYR A 118 -8.58 7.43 -8.80
C TYR A 118 -9.74 7.80 -7.85
N GLY A 119 -10.49 8.88 -8.11
CA GLY A 119 -11.55 9.31 -7.18
C GLY A 119 -11.03 9.52 -5.75
N LEU A 120 -11.87 9.36 -4.74
CA LEU A 120 -11.44 9.47 -3.34
C LEU A 120 -12.03 8.38 -2.44
N ASN A 121 -13.34 8.36 -2.28
CA ASN A 121 -14.04 7.47 -1.35
C ASN A 121 -14.77 6.34 -2.08
N GLY A 122 -14.18 5.76 -3.12
CA GLY A 122 -14.80 4.76 -4.00
C GLY A 122 -15.87 5.34 -4.92
N LYS A 123 -15.86 6.66 -5.11
CA LYS A 123 -16.80 7.40 -5.97
C LYS A 123 -16.06 8.47 -6.76
N GLY A 124 -16.60 8.83 -7.92
CA GLY A 124 -16.06 9.89 -8.76
C GLY A 124 -14.76 9.53 -9.50
N GLY A 125 -14.43 8.23 -9.58
CA GLY A 125 -13.28 7.70 -10.32
C GLY A 125 -13.59 6.33 -10.92
N LYS A 126 -12.58 5.70 -11.49
CA LYS A 126 -12.65 4.35 -12.08
C LYS A 126 -12.40 3.24 -11.05
N ILE A 127 -11.85 3.57 -9.89
CA ILE A 127 -11.60 2.64 -8.78
C ILE A 127 -12.85 2.57 -7.91
N PRO A 128 -13.44 1.37 -7.69
CA PRO A 128 -14.73 1.22 -7.00
C PRO A 128 -14.64 1.19 -5.47
N PHE A 129 -13.47 1.49 -4.88
CA PHE A 129 -13.23 1.50 -3.44
C PHE A 129 -12.37 2.69 -3.02
N PRO A 130 -12.29 3.02 -1.72
CA PRO A 130 -11.52 4.16 -1.22
C PRO A 130 -10.04 4.12 -1.62
N VAL A 131 -9.48 5.29 -1.92
CA VAL A 131 -8.08 5.48 -2.31
C VAL A 131 -7.34 6.20 -1.20
N TYR A 132 -6.21 5.67 -0.75
CA TYR A 132 -5.38 6.18 0.34
C TYR A 132 -3.98 6.50 -0.21
N GLU A 133 -3.86 7.64 -0.87
CA GLU A 133 -2.59 8.11 -1.44
C GLU A 133 -1.74 8.88 -0.43
N LEU A 134 -0.44 8.83 -0.65
CA LEU A 134 0.55 9.74 -0.09
C LEU A 134 1.33 10.40 -1.24
N HIS A 135 2.10 11.47 -0.96
CA HIS A 135 2.92 12.10 -2.00
C HIS A 135 4.28 11.45 -2.12
N GLY A 136 4.81 11.42 -3.35
CA GLY A 136 6.18 11.06 -3.65
C GLY A 136 7.02 12.25 -4.11
N ASN A 137 8.24 11.98 -4.60
CA ASN A 137 9.14 13.06 -5.02
C ASN A 137 8.69 13.73 -6.32
N HIS A 138 8.07 13.00 -7.23
CA HIS A 138 7.50 13.59 -8.45
C HIS A 138 6.24 14.42 -8.19
N ASP A 139 5.56 14.26 -7.04
CA ASP A 139 4.44 15.10 -6.62
C ASP A 139 4.90 16.40 -5.95
N GLY A 140 6.10 16.40 -5.39
CA GLY A 140 6.70 17.53 -4.72
C GLY A 140 7.62 17.12 -3.56
N PRO A 141 8.92 17.02 -3.80
CA PRO A 141 9.87 16.45 -2.86
C PRO A 141 10.00 17.25 -1.55
N GLN A 142 9.67 18.55 -1.60
CA GLN A 142 9.71 19.43 -0.42
C GLN A 142 8.36 19.54 0.28
N GLY A 143 7.31 18.90 -0.23
CA GLY A 143 5.98 18.91 0.36
C GLY A 143 5.27 20.27 0.29
N ASP A 144 5.57 21.11 -0.72
CA ASP A 144 5.06 22.48 -0.84
C ASP A 144 4.44 22.82 -2.20
N THR A 145 4.45 21.90 -3.16
CA THR A 145 3.83 22.10 -4.48
C THR A 145 2.33 22.24 -4.38
N PHE A 146 1.70 22.69 -5.48
CA PHE A 146 0.24 22.74 -5.51
C PHE A 146 -0.38 21.35 -5.46
N ILE A 147 0.28 20.33 -6.02
CA ILE A 147 -0.16 18.91 -5.94
C ILE A 147 -0.24 18.45 -4.48
N VAL A 148 0.78 18.73 -3.70
CA VAL A 148 0.78 18.37 -2.26
C VAL A 148 -0.35 19.10 -1.52
N LYS A 149 -0.63 20.37 -1.87
CA LYS A 149 -1.78 21.09 -1.30
C LYS A 149 -3.12 20.44 -1.67
N GLU A 150 -3.27 19.99 -2.91
CA GLU A 150 -4.45 19.24 -3.36
C GLU A 150 -4.58 17.89 -2.62
N ILE A 151 -3.47 17.17 -2.40
CA ILE A 151 -3.45 15.94 -1.60
C ILE A 151 -3.90 16.23 -0.16
N ILE A 152 -3.46 17.34 0.43
CA ILE A 152 -3.90 17.76 1.78
C ILE A 152 -5.42 18.00 1.80
N GLU A 153 -5.98 18.67 0.80
CA GLU A 153 -7.44 18.87 0.72
C GLU A 153 -8.18 17.54 0.54
N ARG A 154 -7.65 16.60 -0.26
CA ARG A 154 -8.21 15.26 -0.37
C ARG A 154 -8.15 14.52 0.97
N ASN A 155 -7.05 14.64 1.71
CA ASN A 155 -6.93 14.06 3.05
C ASN A 155 -7.95 14.64 4.04
N ARG A 156 -8.32 15.92 3.91
CA ARG A 156 -9.37 16.55 4.71
C ARG A 156 -10.77 16.01 4.39
N ALA A 157 -11.01 15.72 3.12
CA ALA A 157 -12.29 15.19 2.62
C ALA A 157 -12.40 13.66 2.72
N ARG A 158 -11.32 12.97 3.09
CA ARG A 158 -11.28 11.51 3.18
C ARG A 158 -12.11 11.01 4.36
N LEU A 159 -12.98 10.02 4.10
CA LEU A 159 -13.79 9.38 5.11
C LEU A 159 -12.98 8.34 5.89
N GLY A 160 -13.37 8.08 7.14
CA GLY A 160 -12.77 7.03 7.97
C GLY A 160 -11.36 7.33 8.52
N VAL A 161 -10.84 8.56 8.34
CA VAL A 161 -9.56 8.97 8.93
C VAL A 161 -9.70 9.08 10.45
N VAL A 162 -8.82 8.38 11.17
CA VAL A 162 -8.78 8.34 12.64
C VAL A 162 -7.97 9.52 13.17
N ASN A 163 -6.85 9.83 12.54
CA ASN A 163 -5.98 10.93 12.93
C ASN A 163 -5.34 11.59 11.71
N ARG A 164 -4.99 12.87 11.85
CA ARG A 164 -4.36 13.67 10.79
C ARG A 164 -3.35 14.64 11.40
N SER A 165 -2.19 14.79 10.75
CA SER A 165 -1.18 15.77 11.15
C SER A 165 -1.72 17.21 11.06
N LYS A 166 -1.14 18.12 11.83
CA LYS A 166 -1.52 19.55 11.81
C LYS A 166 -1.44 20.18 10.42
N ASN A 167 -0.46 19.77 9.60
CA ASN A 167 -0.33 20.22 8.22
C ASN A 167 -1.26 19.47 7.24
N GLY A 168 -1.96 18.43 7.68
CA GLY A 168 -2.91 17.67 6.88
C GLY A 168 -2.26 16.65 5.92
N LEU A 169 -0.95 16.51 5.92
CA LEU A 169 -0.24 15.67 4.95
C LEU A 169 -0.17 14.20 5.35
N HIS A 170 0.05 13.94 6.64
CA HIS A 170 0.11 12.60 7.19
C HIS A 170 -1.22 12.24 7.84
N TYR A 171 -1.63 10.98 7.75
CA TYR A 171 -2.89 10.54 8.33
C TYR A 171 -2.90 9.04 8.63
N SER A 172 -3.81 8.63 9.50
CA SER A 172 -4.05 7.23 9.83
C SER A 172 -5.54 6.87 9.76
N TRP A 173 -5.82 5.59 9.56
CA TRP A 173 -7.16 5.03 9.55
C TRP A 173 -7.15 3.59 10.03
N ASP A 174 -8.34 3.05 10.29
CA ASP A 174 -8.52 1.68 10.77
C ASP A 174 -9.32 0.84 9.79
N TRP A 175 -8.88 -0.41 9.62
CA TRP A 175 -9.69 -1.47 9.04
C TRP A 175 -9.79 -2.62 10.05
N GLY A 176 -10.88 -2.63 10.80
CA GLY A 176 -11.04 -3.57 11.91
C GLY A 176 -9.95 -3.44 12.96
N SER A 177 -9.24 -4.53 13.24
CA SER A 177 -8.10 -4.55 14.16
C SER A 177 -6.86 -3.87 13.60
N LEU A 178 -6.76 -3.72 12.28
CA LEU A 178 -5.59 -3.18 11.59
C LEU A 178 -5.56 -1.65 11.65
N HIS A 179 -4.44 -1.08 12.07
CA HIS A 179 -4.16 0.35 12.04
C HIS A 179 -3.19 0.68 10.92
N LEU A 180 -3.52 1.64 10.06
CA LEU A 180 -2.72 2.02 8.89
C LEU A 180 -2.31 3.49 8.98
N ILE A 181 -1.06 3.79 8.58
CA ILE A 181 -0.47 5.12 8.71
C ILE A 181 0.25 5.50 7.41
N ASN A 182 -0.12 6.63 6.81
CA ASN A 182 0.56 7.23 5.65
C ASN A 182 1.43 8.42 6.07
N LEU A 183 2.72 8.40 5.69
CA LEU A 183 3.74 9.34 6.17
C LEU A 183 4.45 10.16 5.07
N GLY A 184 3.93 10.16 3.84
CA GLY A 184 4.52 10.91 2.73
C GLY A 184 5.89 10.39 2.28
N MET A 185 6.85 11.30 2.09
CA MET A 185 8.16 10.98 1.48
C MET A 185 8.97 9.96 2.28
N PHE A 186 9.28 10.26 3.51
CA PHE A 186 10.04 9.43 4.45
C PHE A 186 9.72 9.84 5.88
N VAL A 187 10.21 9.08 6.86
CA VAL A 187 9.96 9.38 8.28
C VAL A 187 11.18 10.03 8.89
N GLY A 188 11.05 11.29 9.27
CA GLY A 188 12.16 12.05 9.84
C GLY A 188 11.75 13.37 10.47
N GLY A 189 12.70 14.01 11.15
CA GLY A 189 12.56 15.32 11.77
C GLY A 189 13.17 16.45 10.95
N GLY A 190 14.13 16.16 10.06
CA GLY A 190 14.86 17.13 9.27
C GLY A 190 14.85 16.88 7.77
N ASP A 191 15.14 17.93 7.00
CA ASP A 191 15.22 17.86 5.55
C ASP A 191 16.49 17.14 5.09
N VAL A 192 16.38 16.36 4.01
CA VAL A 192 17.51 15.71 3.36
C VAL A 192 17.90 16.51 2.12
N ARG A 193 19.18 16.85 2.00
CA ARG A 193 19.75 17.49 0.80
C ARG A 193 20.87 16.62 0.25
N ARG A 194 20.67 16.10 -0.96
CA ARG A 194 21.67 15.27 -1.65
C ARG A 194 21.65 15.54 -3.15
N GLU A 195 22.81 15.71 -3.76
CA GLU A 195 23.01 15.75 -5.23
C GLU A 195 22.00 16.65 -5.98
N GLY A 196 21.68 17.81 -5.40
CA GLY A 196 20.68 18.73 -5.98
C GLY A 196 19.23 18.43 -5.62
N HIS A 197 18.95 17.34 -4.94
CA HIS A 197 17.61 16.99 -4.45
C HIS A 197 17.43 17.46 -3.00
N HIS A 198 16.23 17.91 -2.70
CA HIS A 198 15.81 18.33 -1.36
C HIS A 198 14.49 17.66 -1.02
N TYR A 199 14.52 16.79 -0.02
CA TYR A 199 13.36 16.04 0.46
C TYR A 199 13.00 16.47 1.88
N ALA A 200 11.73 16.75 2.13
CA ALA A 200 11.26 17.21 3.43
C ALA A 200 10.25 16.23 4.05
N PRO A 201 10.49 15.72 5.27
CA PRO A 201 9.61 14.77 5.95
C PRO A 201 8.36 15.44 6.53
N ARG A 202 8.34 16.78 6.64
CA ARG A 202 7.18 17.61 7.06
C ARG A 202 6.53 17.16 8.38
N GLY A 203 7.35 16.76 9.38
CA GLY A 203 6.87 16.35 10.68
C GLY A 203 6.28 14.93 10.74
N SER A 204 6.67 14.08 9.80
CA SER A 204 6.19 12.69 9.74
C SER A 204 6.56 11.86 10.96
N LEU A 205 7.76 12.06 11.54
CA LEU A 205 8.20 11.34 12.74
C LEU A 205 7.39 11.77 13.98
N GLU A 206 7.16 13.06 14.15
CA GLU A 206 6.33 13.59 15.25
C GLU A 206 4.91 13.04 15.15
N PHE A 207 4.31 13.10 13.96
CA PHE A 207 2.98 12.55 13.74
C PHE A 207 2.92 11.04 14.04
N LEU A 208 3.91 10.26 13.58
CA LEU A 208 3.98 8.82 13.85
C LEU A 208 4.01 8.54 15.35
N GLN A 209 4.84 9.26 16.10
CA GLN A 209 4.97 9.10 17.56
C GLN A 209 3.66 9.43 18.27
N GLU A 210 3.03 10.55 17.93
CA GLU A 210 1.75 10.97 18.50
C GLU A 210 0.63 9.97 18.16
N ASP A 211 0.57 9.53 16.91
CA ASP A 211 -0.46 8.63 16.42
C ASP A 211 -0.37 7.25 17.07
N LEU A 212 0.82 6.66 17.11
CA LEU A 212 1.04 5.38 17.77
C LEU A 212 0.74 5.44 19.27
N ALA A 213 1.14 6.52 19.95
CA ALA A 213 0.86 6.70 21.37
C ALA A 213 -0.65 6.83 21.65
N LYS A 214 -1.40 7.53 20.78
CA LYS A 214 -2.81 7.82 20.99
C LYS A 214 -3.73 6.69 20.51
N ASN A 215 -3.47 6.12 19.34
CA ASN A 215 -4.41 5.25 18.64
C ASN A 215 -4.01 3.77 18.69
N VAL A 216 -2.75 3.45 19.01
CA VAL A 216 -2.26 2.08 19.17
C VAL A 216 -1.91 1.78 20.62
N ALA A 217 -1.18 2.67 21.29
CA ALA A 217 -0.73 2.51 22.68
C ALA A 217 -0.18 1.08 22.94
N ASP A 218 -0.62 0.43 24.01
CA ASP A 218 -0.24 -0.92 24.40
C ASP A 218 -1.26 -1.98 23.94
N SER A 219 -2.15 -1.66 23.00
CA SER A 219 -3.18 -2.58 22.52
C SER A 219 -2.63 -3.83 21.81
N GLY A 220 -1.39 -3.75 21.30
CA GLY A 220 -0.79 -4.82 20.51
C GLY A 220 -1.42 -5.04 19.13
N ARG A 221 -2.39 -4.19 18.72
CA ARG A 221 -3.03 -4.29 17.42
C ARG A 221 -2.00 -4.19 16.27
N PRO A 222 -2.20 -4.92 15.17
CA PRO A 222 -1.29 -4.84 14.03
C PRO A 222 -1.29 -3.46 13.40
N VAL A 223 -0.10 -2.99 13.02
CA VAL A 223 0.13 -1.68 12.39
C VAL A 223 0.82 -1.87 11.05
N ILE A 224 0.36 -1.14 10.05
CA ILE A 224 1.02 -0.98 8.74
C ILE A 224 1.41 0.48 8.58
N ILE A 225 2.64 0.72 8.09
CA ILE A 225 3.15 2.07 7.83
C ILE A 225 3.57 2.15 6.36
N SER A 226 3.19 3.24 5.69
CA SER A 226 3.57 3.52 4.32
C SER A 226 4.27 4.87 4.19
N PHE A 227 5.25 4.89 3.31
CA PHE A 227 6.01 6.07 2.92
C PHE A 227 6.52 5.86 1.49
N HIS A 228 7.06 6.89 0.85
CA HIS A 228 7.49 6.78 -0.54
C HIS A 228 8.92 6.23 -0.70
N LEU A 229 9.90 6.85 0.00
CA LEU A 229 11.31 6.49 -0.13
C LEU A 229 11.68 5.25 0.69
N HIS A 230 12.38 4.32 0.08
CA HIS A 230 12.91 3.15 0.77
C HIS A 230 13.97 3.58 1.81
N PRO A 231 13.92 3.08 3.05
CA PRO A 231 14.81 3.52 4.13
C PRO A 231 16.29 3.13 3.96
N ASN A 232 16.59 2.22 3.04
CA ASN A 232 17.94 1.74 2.74
C ASN A 232 18.29 1.84 1.24
N SER A 233 17.69 2.75 0.49
CA SER A 233 18.11 2.95 -0.88
C SER A 233 19.48 3.63 -0.89
N SER A 234 20.41 3.12 -1.69
CA SER A 234 21.73 3.73 -1.84
C SER A 234 21.68 5.13 -2.46
N GLU A 235 20.58 5.46 -3.11
CA GLU A 235 20.36 6.70 -3.83
C GLU A 235 19.78 7.79 -2.91
N TYR A 236 18.91 7.41 -1.96
CA TYR A 236 18.16 8.34 -1.10
C TYR A 236 18.06 7.82 0.34
N ASP A 237 19.20 7.40 0.91
CA ASP A 237 19.22 6.94 2.30
C ASP A 237 18.63 7.98 3.24
N TRP A 238 17.73 7.55 4.09
CA TRP A 238 17.27 8.38 5.19
C TRP A 238 18.46 8.81 6.06
N PRO A 239 18.44 10.02 6.65
CA PRO A 239 19.42 10.35 7.67
C PRO A 239 19.49 9.26 8.73
N LYS A 240 20.69 8.91 9.18
CA LYS A 240 20.89 7.81 10.14
C LYS A 240 20.15 8.04 11.45
N GLU A 241 20.11 9.29 11.87
CA GLU A 241 19.41 9.74 13.08
C GLU A 241 17.90 9.55 12.93
N ASP A 242 17.33 9.93 11.81
CA ASP A 242 15.88 9.77 11.51
C ASP A 242 15.50 8.29 11.43
N LEU A 243 16.32 7.50 10.77
CA LEU A 243 16.13 6.05 10.69
C LEU A 243 16.20 5.40 12.09
N ALA A 244 17.17 5.83 12.91
CA ALA A 244 17.28 5.34 14.28
C ALA A 244 16.06 5.73 15.14
N ALA A 245 15.60 6.97 15.02
CA ALA A 245 14.42 7.48 15.71
C ALA A 245 13.14 6.73 15.27
N PHE A 246 12.96 6.53 13.96
CA PHE A 246 11.88 5.71 13.41
C PHE A 246 11.90 4.31 13.99
N MET A 247 13.04 3.62 13.93
CA MET A 247 13.19 2.25 14.44
C MET A 247 12.93 2.17 15.95
N ASN A 248 13.37 3.16 16.73
CA ASN A 248 13.10 3.23 18.16
C ASN A 248 11.62 3.42 18.46
N THR A 249 10.91 4.17 17.62
CA THR A 249 9.47 4.40 17.73
C THR A 249 8.71 3.11 17.46
N ILE A 250 8.93 2.49 16.29
CA ILE A 250 8.11 1.37 15.84
C ILE A 250 8.38 0.06 16.59
N ARG A 251 9.59 -0.14 17.16
CA ARG A 251 9.92 -1.39 17.86
C ARG A 251 9.02 -1.70 19.05
N LYS A 252 8.34 -0.71 19.61
CA LYS A 252 7.44 -0.86 20.75
C LYS A 252 6.04 -1.33 20.35
N HIS A 253 5.74 -1.34 19.05
CA HIS A 253 4.42 -1.62 18.51
C HIS A 253 4.43 -2.83 17.59
N ASN A 254 3.29 -3.47 17.39
CA ASN A 254 3.12 -4.63 16.53
C ASN A 254 3.07 -4.21 15.04
N VAL A 255 4.17 -3.60 14.54
CA VAL A 255 4.29 -3.22 13.13
C VAL A 255 4.48 -4.47 12.28
N VAL A 256 3.49 -4.79 11.45
CA VAL A 256 3.48 -6.04 10.67
C VAL A 256 4.06 -5.87 9.28
N ALA A 257 4.00 -4.69 8.69
CA ALA A 257 4.59 -4.41 7.38
C ALA A 257 4.89 -2.94 7.19
N LEU A 258 5.88 -2.66 6.33
CA LEU A 258 6.18 -1.35 5.77
C LEU A 258 5.98 -1.43 4.25
N PHE A 259 5.34 -0.43 3.66
CA PHE A 259 5.15 -0.32 2.21
C PHE A 259 5.81 0.95 1.67
N HIS A 260 6.41 0.86 0.48
CA HIS A 260 7.04 2.00 -0.19
C HIS A 260 6.96 1.88 -1.71
N GLY A 261 7.13 3.02 -2.41
CA GLY A 261 7.27 3.12 -3.86
C GLY A 261 8.69 3.47 -4.30
N HIS A 262 8.82 4.42 -5.22
CA HIS A 262 10.04 5.11 -5.67
C HIS A 262 11.04 4.25 -6.45
N THR A 263 11.32 3.04 -6.05
CA THR A 263 12.44 2.27 -6.63
C THR A 263 12.09 1.55 -7.94
N HIS A 264 10.85 1.61 -8.40
CA HIS A 264 10.34 0.95 -9.62
C HIS A 264 10.91 -0.46 -9.82
N GLY A 265 11.05 -1.17 -8.74
CA GLY A 265 11.66 -2.48 -8.74
C GLY A 265 10.60 -3.58 -8.68
N SER A 266 11.01 -4.80 -8.98
CA SER A 266 10.12 -5.95 -8.87
C SER A 266 9.45 -6.01 -7.49
N PRO A 267 8.11 -6.12 -7.42
CA PRO A 267 7.34 -6.25 -6.17
C PRO A 267 7.76 -7.45 -5.34
N SER A 268 8.59 -8.30 -5.90
CA SER A 268 9.06 -9.54 -5.30
C SER A 268 10.17 -9.39 -4.27
N ARG A 269 10.64 -8.18 -3.95
CA ARG A 269 11.68 -7.99 -2.93
C ARG A 269 11.05 -7.82 -1.55
N LYS A 270 10.95 -8.93 -0.83
CA LYS A 270 10.84 -8.89 0.62
C LYS A 270 12.19 -8.47 1.19
N LEU A 271 12.29 -7.27 1.71
CA LEU A 271 13.43 -6.85 2.50
C LEU A 271 13.12 -7.17 3.96
N GLN A 272 13.79 -8.20 4.50
CA GLN A 272 13.79 -8.38 5.94
C GLN A 272 14.66 -7.31 6.56
N TRP A 273 14.07 -6.50 7.41
CA TRP A 273 14.81 -5.55 8.22
C TRP A 273 15.56 -6.29 9.32
N ASN A 274 16.84 -6.53 9.12
CA ASN A 274 17.65 -7.28 10.08
C ASN A 274 18.04 -6.48 11.32
N GLY A 275 17.70 -5.21 11.43
CA GLY A 275 18.03 -4.36 12.59
C GLY A 275 19.51 -4.28 12.97
N THR A 276 20.38 -4.91 12.19
CA THR A 276 21.82 -5.03 12.48
C THR A 276 22.60 -3.76 12.20
N GLN A 277 22.05 -2.80 11.47
CA GLN A 277 22.71 -1.52 11.21
C GLN A 277 23.00 -0.72 12.49
N PHE A 278 22.29 -0.98 13.58
CA PHE A 278 22.44 -0.26 14.86
C PHE A 278 22.92 -1.16 16.00
N GLY A 279 23.53 -2.30 15.70
CA GLY A 279 24.08 -3.21 16.68
C GLY A 279 23.07 -3.97 17.54
N LYS A 280 21.76 -3.77 17.31
CA LYS A 280 20.68 -4.49 17.98
C LYS A 280 19.84 -5.24 16.98
N LYS A 281 19.81 -6.57 17.07
CA LYS A 281 18.85 -7.39 16.34
C LYS A 281 17.46 -7.04 16.84
N LEU A 282 16.55 -6.63 15.94
CA LEU A 282 15.13 -6.68 16.24
C LEU A 282 14.75 -8.16 16.41
N PRO A 283 14.07 -8.54 17.50
CA PRO A 283 13.70 -9.95 17.75
C PRO A 283 12.86 -10.56 16.62
N ARG A 284 12.19 -9.70 15.84
CA ARG A 284 11.44 -10.05 14.64
C ARG A 284 11.75 -8.98 13.60
N GLY A 285 12.34 -9.35 12.48
CA GLY A 285 12.50 -8.42 11.35
C GLY A 285 11.14 -7.90 10.90
N ILE A 286 11.07 -6.61 10.55
CA ILE A 286 9.88 -6.01 9.96
C ILE A 286 9.96 -6.20 8.45
N ASP A 287 8.88 -6.71 7.85
CA ASP A 287 8.82 -6.88 6.41
C ASP A 287 8.67 -5.52 5.74
N VAL A 288 9.51 -5.25 4.75
CA VAL A 288 9.46 -4.05 3.91
C VAL A 288 9.15 -4.50 2.49
N PHE A 289 8.06 -4.01 1.93
CA PHE A 289 7.61 -4.34 0.59
C PHE A 289 7.73 -3.13 -0.33
N ASN A 290 8.39 -3.34 -1.47
CA ASN A 290 8.29 -2.44 -2.60
C ASN A 290 6.96 -2.71 -3.32
N CYS A 291 6.16 -1.67 -3.50
CA CYS A 291 4.86 -1.77 -4.15
C CYS A 291 4.95 -1.73 -5.67
N ASP A 292 6.18 -1.62 -6.20
CA ASP A 292 6.50 -1.40 -7.61
C ASP A 292 5.80 -0.15 -8.19
N ASP A 293 5.96 0.09 -9.47
CA ASP A 293 5.17 1.10 -10.17
C ASP A 293 3.93 0.49 -10.84
N SER A 294 2.84 1.24 -10.87
CA SER A 294 1.62 0.80 -11.55
C SER A 294 1.42 1.44 -12.92
N GLY A 295 2.21 2.48 -13.28
CA GLY A 295 1.95 3.22 -14.50
C GLY A 295 3.08 4.08 -15.08
N ALA A 296 4.29 4.00 -14.55
CA ALA A 296 5.43 4.86 -14.92
C ALA A 296 5.98 4.67 -16.36
N ALA A 297 5.24 4.00 -17.25
CA ALA A 297 5.63 3.81 -18.64
C ALA A 297 5.60 5.10 -19.46
N LYS A 298 6.57 5.26 -20.36
CA LYS A 298 6.65 6.41 -21.25
C LYS A 298 7.34 6.09 -22.57
N THR A 299 7.20 7.00 -23.54
CA THR A 299 7.93 6.93 -24.80
C THR A 299 9.43 7.13 -24.57
N ASP A 300 10.26 6.26 -25.13
CA ASP A 300 11.71 6.44 -25.14
C ASP A 300 12.07 7.65 -26.00
N ARG A 301 12.67 8.68 -25.38
CA ARG A 301 13.11 9.89 -26.10
C ARG A 301 14.19 9.60 -27.15
N LYS A 302 14.97 8.52 -26.98
CA LYS A 302 16.02 8.09 -27.93
C LYS A 302 15.50 7.19 -29.04
N ALA A 303 14.33 6.61 -28.86
CA ALA A 303 13.68 5.72 -29.82
C ALA A 303 12.17 6.01 -29.88
N PRO A 304 11.74 7.10 -30.55
CA PRO A 304 10.34 7.47 -30.65
C PRO A 304 9.46 6.30 -31.10
N GLY A 305 8.32 6.09 -30.45
CA GLY A 305 7.42 4.97 -30.69
C GLY A 305 7.77 3.68 -29.95
N LYS A 306 8.87 3.63 -29.20
CA LYS A 306 9.20 2.51 -28.29
C LYS A 306 8.90 2.88 -26.84
N PRO A 307 8.39 1.94 -26.04
CA PRO A 307 8.17 2.16 -24.64
C PRO A 307 9.44 1.93 -23.81
N ILE A 308 9.52 2.63 -22.67
CA ILE A 308 10.36 2.27 -21.54
C ILE A 308 9.51 2.21 -20.29
N GLY A 309 9.94 1.45 -19.27
CA GLY A 309 9.20 1.31 -18.01
C GLY A 309 7.88 0.54 -18.18
N ILE A 310 7.86 -0.56 -18.92
CA ILE A 310 6.63 -1.36 -19.18
C ILE A 310 6.43 -2.53 -18.22
N LYS A 311 7.35 -2.70 -17.27
CA LYS A 311 7.25 -3.72 -16.22
C LYS A 311 6.66 -3.06 -14.99
N HIS A 312 5.50 -3.54 -14.59
CA HIS A 312 4.74 -2.99 -13.49
C HIS A 312 4.31 -4.05 -12.49
N GLY A 313 3.86 -3.61 -11.33
CA GLY A 313 3.31 -4.51 -10.33
C GLY A 313 2.44 -3.80 -9.29
N PHE A 314 1.75 -4.62 -8.49
CA PHE A 314 1.06 -4.20 -7.30
C PHE A 314 0.96 -5.36 -6.31
N LEU A 315 0.55 -5.08 -5.09
CA LEU A 315 0.39 -6.07 -4.04
C LEU A 315 -1.09 -6.22 -3.67
N TYR A 316 -1.53 -7.46 -3.52
CA TYR A 316 -2.78 -7.82 -2.88
C TYR A 316 -2.48 -8.32 -1.46
N VAL A 317 -3.07 -7.68 -0.47
CA VAL A 317 -2.74 -7.89 0.94
C VAL A 317 -3.99 -8.34 1.69
N GLU A 318 -3.82 -9.32 2.56
CA GLU A 318 -4.87 -9.82 3.45
C GLU A 318 -4.34 -9.92 4.88
N LEU A 319 -5.11 -9.41 5.83
CA LEU A 319 -5.03 -9.77 7.24
C LEU A 319 -6.20 -10.69 7.55
N ILE A 320 -5.91 -11.90 7.96
CA ILE A 320 -6.87 -12.95 8.23
C ILE A 320 -6.93 -13.13 9.75
N ASP A 321 -7.99 -12.63 10.34
CA ASP A 321 -8.29 -12.75 11.77
C ASP A 321 -9.14 -14.00 11.97
N ARG A 322 -8.64 -14.94 12.76
CA ARG A 322 -9.27 -16.23 13.04
C ARG A 322 -9.75 -16.26 14.47
N GLU A 323 -11.03 -16.50 14.67
CA GLU A 323 -11.59 -16.66 16.01
C GLU A 323 -11.07 -17.93 16.70
N GLY A 324 -10.81 -17.84 17.99
CA GLY A 324 -10.35 -18.95 18.83
C GLY A 324 -8.84 -19.07 18.92
N ASP A 325 -8.33 -20.32 19.05
CA ASP A 325 -6.91 -20.62 19.22
C ASP A 325 -6.14 -20.69 17.89
N ALA A 326 -6.76 -20.36 16.76
CA ALA A 326 -6.12 -20.35 15.46
C ALA A 326 -5.25 -19.10 15.31
N MET A 327 -4.08 -19.28 14.71
CA MET A 327 -3.13 -18.19 14.52
C MET A 327 -3.56 -17.30 13.35
N ASP A 328 -3.57 -15.99 13.58
CA ASP A 328 -3.85 -15.00 12.55
C ASP A 328 -2.75 -14.97 11.48
N GLU A 329 -3.13 -14.67 10.26
CA GLU A 329 -2.20 -14.64 9.13
C GLU A 329 -2.19 -13.28 8.46
N PHE A 330 -0.99 -12.80 8.15
CA PHE A 330 -0.77 -11.68 7.25
C PHE A 330 -0.20 -12.23 5.93
N VAL A 331 -0.90 -11.98 4.84
CA VAL A 331 -0.59 -12.53 3.52
C VAL A 331 -0.40 -11.39 2.54
N VAL A 332 0.72 -11.39 1.83
CA VAL A 332 1.01 -10.46 0.73
C VAL A 332 1.23 -11.26 -0.54
N ARG A 333 0.56 -10.88 -1.61
CA ARG A 333 0.77 -11.47 -2.94
C ARG A 333 1.12 -10.38 -3.94
N SER A 334 2.08 -10.66 -4.82
CA SER A 334 2.40 -9.75 -5.92
C SER A 334 1.70 -10.18 -7.21
N VAL A 335 1.23 -9.17 -7.94
CA VAL A 335 0.73 -9.28 -9.32
C VAL A 335 1.64 -8.42 -10.17
N ALA A 336 2.11 -8.94 -11.29
CA ALA A 336 3.10 -8.27 -12.13
C ALA A 336 2.76 -8.39 -13.63
N THR A 337 3.34 -7.49 -14.41
CA THR A 337 3.31 -7.49 -15.87
C THR A 337 4.69 -7.19 -16.45
N ASP A 338 4.94 -7.64 -17.67
CA ASP A 338 6.12 -7.29 -18.47
C ASP A 338 5.75 -6.57 -19.78
N ASP A 339 4.47 -6.27 -20.00
CA ASP A 339 3.90 -5.78 -21.26
C ASP A 339 2.91 -4.62 -21.07
N ASN A 340 3.17 -3.76 -20.08
CA ASN A 340 2.36 -2.58 -19.83
C ASN A 340 0.88 -2.92 -19.54
N TRP A 341 0.63 -3.95 -18.73
CA TRP A 341 -0.69 -4.48 -18.36
C TRP A 341 -1.54 -5.02 -19.53
N ALA A 342 -0.94 -5.35 -20.67
CA ALA A 342 -1.66 -6.09 -21.71
C ALA A 342 -2.02 -7.50 -21.20
N THR A 343 -1.08 -8.09 -20.44
CA THR A 343 -1.31 -9.30 -19.65
C THR A 343 -0.78 -9.09 -18.22
N HIS A 344 -1.20 -9.94 -17.30
CA HIS A 344 -0.69 -9.93 -15.92
C HIS A 344 -0.57 -11.37 -15.40
N ARG A 345 0.24 -11.52 -14.36
CA ARG A 345 0.42 -12.79 -13.66
C ARG A 345 0.54 -12.57 -12.16
N TRP A 346 0.05 -13.53 -11.39
CA TRP A 346 0.43 -13.67 -10.01
C TRP A 346 1.89 -14.15 -9.96
N ASP A 347 2.72 -13.47 -9.14
CA ASP A 347 4.17 -13.72 -9.15
C ASP A 347 4.62 -14.44 -7.88
N ARG A 348 4.34 -13.89 -6.71
CA ARG A 348 4.79 -14.44 -5.43
C ARG A 348 3.76 -14.30 -4.32
N ILE A 349 3.97 -15.11 -3.28
CA ILE A 349 3.22 -15.06 -2.02
C ILE A 349 4.18 -15.04 -0.84
N TRP A 350 3.89 -14.18 0.13
CA TRP A 350 4.51 -14.16 1.46
C TRP A 350 3.44 -14.33 2.51
N LYS A 351 3.73 -15.15 3.52
CA LYS A 351 2.83 -15.38 4.63
C LYS A 351 3.60 -15.28 5.94
N LYS A 352 2.97 -14.72 6.94
CA LYS A 352 3.48 -14.80 8.32
C LYS A 352 2.32 -14.84 9.30
N THR A 353 2.59 -15.45 10.41
CA THR A 353 1.73 -15.40 11.57
C THR A 353 1.81 -14.03 12.22
N VAL A 354 0.66 -13.52 12.62
CA VAL A 354 0.51 -12.26 13.35
C VAL A 354 -0.30 -12.53 14.60
N ASN A 355 0.02 -11.85 15.68
CA ASN A 355 -0.79 -11.89 16.88
C ASN A 355 -1.76 -10.70 16.85
N ILE A 356 -3.07 -10.98 16.82
CA ILE A 356 -4.12 -10.00 16.98
C ILE A 356 -4.71 -10.23 18.38
N PRO A 357 -4.47 -9.32 19.33
CA PRO A 357 -5.03 -9.49 20.67
C PRO A 357 -6.55 -9.53 20.65
N SER A 358 -7.15 -10.50 21.35
CA SER A 358 -8.59 -10.70 21.43
C SER A 358 -9.39 -9.51 21.99
N ASN A 359 -8.71 -8.55 22.62
CA ASN A 359 -9.30 -7.34 23.19
C ASN A 359 -9.20 -6.11 22.29
N THR A 360 -8.79 -6.26 21.03
CA THR A 360 -8.82 -5.13 20.08
C THR A 360 -10.26 -4.71 19.85
N VAL A 361 -10.55 -3.45 20.10
CA VAL A 361 -11.89 -2.84 20.00
C VAL A 361 -12.54 -3.25 18.68
N LYS A 362 -13.71 -3.92 18.78
CA LYS A 362 -14.50 -4.17 17.57
C LYS A 362 -14.80 -2.84 16.89
N PRO A 363 -14.59 -2.70 15.59
CA PRO A 363 -14.87 -1.48 14.88
C PRO A 363 -16.34 -1.12 15.08
N LYS A 364 -16.62 0.18 15.23
CA LYS A 364 -17.97 0.66 14.97
C LYS A 364 -18.24 0.43 13.49
N ASP A 365 -19.28 -0.33 13.17
CA ASP A 365 -19.75 -0.50 11.81
C ASP A 365 -19.98 0.89 11.18
N TYR A 366 -19.27 1.19 10.10
CA TYR A 366 -19.45 2.38 9.28
C TYR A 366 -20.20 2.01 7.99
#